data_abbeb77fd64cf9bbae8bf2ae42a4f142
#
_entry.id   abbeb77fd64cf9bbae8bf2ae42a4f142
#
_cell.length_a   1.000
_cell.length_b   1.000
_cell.length_c   1.000
_cell.angle_alpha   90.00
_cell.angle_beta   90.00
_cell.angle_gamma   90.00
#
_symmetry.space_group_name_H-M   'P 1'
#
loop_
_entity.id
_entity.type
_entity.pdbx_description
1 polymer ?
#
loop_
_entity_poly.entity_id
_entity_poly.type
_entity_poly.pdbx_seq_one_letter_code
_entity_poly.pdbx_strand_id
1 'polypeptide(L)'
;MANERVQVQPQVHPLRIADAKRRIRHVFVRDLELDANIGVYHREKGCSQPVRINVDLTVEEGDVLLEDQLSNVVDYGAVVDGIKEILAGGHLNLVETLAERIAEFCLSDRRVRVARVRIEKLKVVAEAKSVGVEIERESPR
;
A
#
# COMPACT_ATOMS: atom_id res chain seq x y z
N MET A 1 14.82 27.90 -39.37
CA MET A 1 14.98 26.51 -38.93
C MET A 1 14.06 26.28 -37.72
N ALA A 2 13.00 25.56 -37.99
CA ALA A 2 12.05 25.22 -36.94
C ALA A 2 12.72 24.29 -35.94
N ASN A 3 12.94 24.78 -34.72
CA ASN A 3 13.23 23.94 -33.59
C ASN A 3 11.99 23.10 -33.34
N GLU A 4 11.93 21.96 -33.97
CA GLU A 4 10.98 20.96 -33.55
C GLU A 4 11.41 20.51 -32.14
N ARG A 5 10.89 21.19 -31.14
CA ARG A 5 10.86 20.64 -29.81
C ARG A 5 10.00 19.40 -29.92
N VAL A 6 10.64 18.26 -29.93
CA VAL A 6 9.92 17.02 -29.68
C VAL A 6 9.21 17.22 -28.35
N GLN A 7 7.93 17.56 -28.42
CA GLN A 7 7.08 17.55 -27.26
C GLN A 7 6.93 16.09 -26.88
N VAL A 8 7.80 15.67 -25.96
CA VAL A 8 7.52 14.45 -25.21
C VAL A 8 6.30 14.79 -24.38
N GLN A 9 5.13 14.50 -24.92
CA GLN A 9 3.93 14.52 -24.10
C GLN A 9 4.20 13.57 -22.93
N PRO A 10 4.05 14.07 -21.68
CA PRO A 10 4.12 13.17 -20.55
C PRO A 10 3.09 12.06 -20.83
N GLN A 11 3.59 10.87 -21.06
CA GLN A 11 2.72 9.72 -21.10
C GLN A 11 2.14 9.56 -19.71
N VAL A 12 0.90 10.06 -19.56
CA VAL A 12 0.11 9.67 -18.42
C VAL A 12 -0.17 8.19 -18.61
N HIS A 13 0.64 7.37 -17.98
CA HIS A 13 0.29 5.96 -17.82
C HIS A 13 -0.86 5.94 -16.81
N PRO A 14 -2.13 5.79 -17.25
CA PRO A 14 -3.18 5.58 -16.27
C PRO A 14 -2.77 4.37 -15.44
N LEU A 15 -2.90 4.51 -14.13
CA LEU A 15 -2.70 3.40 -13.22
C LEU A 15 -3.64 2.28 -13.69
N ARG A 16 -3.08 1.27 -14.34
CA ARG A 16 -3.85 0.10 -14.76
C ARG A 16 -3.97 -0.83 -13.57
N ILE A 17 -4.84 -0.42 -12.65
CA ILE A 17 -5.16 -1.20 -11.45
C ILE A 17 -6.02 -2.41 -11.84
N ALA A 18 -6.83 -2.24 -12.89
CA ALA A 18 -7.63 -3.32 -13.45
C ALA A 18 -7.54 -3.28 -14.98
N ASP A 19 -7.26 -4.41 -15.60
CA ASP A 19 -7.10 -4.52 -17.05
C ASP A 19 -7.78 -5.79 -17.53
N ALA A 20 -8.82 -5.63 -18.38
CA ALA A 20 -9.60 -6.75 -18.90
C ALA A 20 -8.79 -7.73 -19.74
N LYS A 21 -7.74 -7.26 -20.41
CA LYS A 21 -6.90 -8.10 -21.28
C LYS A 21 -5.93 -8.97 -20.51
N ARG A 22 -5.48 -8.50 -19.33
CA ARG A 22 -4.47 -9.17 -18.51
C ARG A 22 -5.06 -9.90 -17.30
N ARG A 23 -6.37 -9.87 -17.12
CA ARG A 23 -7.05 -10.39 -15.93
C ARG A 23 -6.49 -9.80 -14.65
N ILE A 24 -6.25 -8.51 -14.68
CA ILE A 24 -5.80 -7.76 -13.52
C ILE A 24 -7.01 -7.30 -12.72
N ARG A 25 -6.93 -7.50 -11.42
CA ARG A 25 -7.93 -7.05 -10.47
C ARG A 25 -7.29 -6.11 -9.47
N HIS A 26 -8.02 -5.08 -9.09
CA HIS A 26 -7.64 -4.19 -8.01
C HIS A 26 -8.25 -4.68 -6.70
N VAL A 27 -7.40 -5.05 -5.76
CA VAL A 27 -7.80 -5.40 -4.40
C VAL A 27 -7.31 -4.29 -3.47
N PHE A 28 -8.16 -3.83 -2.58
CA PHE A 28 -7.80 -2.69 -1.74
C PHE A 28 -8.35 -2.77 -0.33
N VAL A 29 -7.65 -2.09 0.58
CA VAL A 29 -8.11 -1.79 1.93
C VAL A 29 -8.13 -0.27 2.05
N ARG A 30 -9.31 0.28 2.36
CA ARG A 30 -9.53 1.73 2.37
C ARG A 30 -9.71 2.25 3.78
N ASP A 31 -8.92 3.27 4.14
CA ASP A 31 -9.04 4.01 5.40
C ASP A 31 -9.05 3.11 6.64
N LEU A 32 -8.11 2.17 6.70
CA LEU A 32 -7.91 1.33 7.88
C LEU A 32 -7.29 2.19 8.99
N GLU A 33 -8.03 2.44 10.05
CA GLU A 33 -7.54 3.22 11.19
C GLU A 33 -7.16 2.29 12.34
N LEU A 34 -5.92 2.42 12.78
CA LEU A 34 -5.35 1.62 13.87
C LEU A 34 -4.48 2.50 14.74
N ASP A 35 -4.34 2.12 16.01
CA ASP A 35 -3.35 2.72 16.87
C ASP A 35 -2.00 2.04 16.65
N ALA A 36 -0.95 2.83 16.48
CA ALA A 36 0.38 2.34 16.17
C ALA A 36 1.42 2.98 17.08
N ASN A 37 2.39 2.17 17.51
CA ASN A 37 3.59 2.64 18.20
C ASN A 37 4.61 3.04 17.15
N ILE A 38 4.55 4.30 16.71
CA ILE A 38 5.34 4.78 15.60
C ILE A 38 5.76 6.24 15.81
N GLY A 39 6.97 6.55 15.39
CA GLY A 39 7.50 7.90 15.39
C GLY A 39 8.93 7.99 15.88
N VAL A 40 9.70 8.91 15.26
CA VAL A 40 11.11 9.13 15.59
C VAL A 40 11.29 10.12 16.74
N TYR A 41 10.31 10.99 16.95
CA TYR A 41 10.40 12.02 18.00
C TYR A 41 10.16 11.43 19.39
N HIS A 42 10.83 11.98 20.38
CA HIS A 42 10.71 11.52 21.76
C HIS A 42 9.26 11.48 22.27
N ARG A 43 8.46 12.51 21.90
CA ARG A 43 7.03 12.59 22.27
C ARG A 43 6.17 11.49 21.67
N GLU A 44 6.65 10.82 20.62
CA GLU A 44 5.94 9.73 19.96
C GLU A 44 6.28 8.37 20.55
N LYS A 45 7.27 8.31 21.44
CA LYS A 45 7.73 7.04 22.04
C LYS A 45 7.01 6.78 23.35
N GLY A 46 6.70 5.51 23.60
CA GLY A 46 6.03 5.08 24.82
C GLY A 46 4.51 5.25 24.81
N CYS A 47 3.94 5.68 23.68
CA CYS A 47 2.48 5.76 23.50
C CYS A 47 2.11 5.41 22.07
N SER A 48 0.90 4.92 21.87
CA SER A 48 0.37 4.70 20.52
C SER A 48 -0.27 5.97 19.98
N GLN A 49 -0.36 6.06 18.65
CA GLN A 49 -1.05 7.14 17.99
C GLN A 49 -1.90 6.61 16.82
N PRO A 50 -2.99 7.29 16.47
CA PRO A 50 -3.84 6.84 15.39
C PRO A 50 -3.15 7.06 14.03
N VAL A 51 -3.20 6.03 13.22
CA VAL A 51 -2.73 6.06 11.83
C VAL A 51 -3.85 5.59 10.92
N ARG A 52 -3.84 6.09 9.69
CA ARG A 52 -4.74 5.64 8.63
C ARG A 52 -3.90 5.00 7.54
N ILE A 53 -4.28 3.79 7.16
CA ILE A 53 -3.55 2.99 6.19
C ILE A 53 -4.46 2.67 5.02
N ASN A 54 -3.96 2.92 3.82
CA ASN A 54 -4.61 2.51 2.57
C ASN A 54 -3.65 1.62 1.80
N VAL A 55 -4.17 0.51 1.30
CA VAL A 55 -3.42 -0.45 0.50
C VAL A 55 -4.17 -0.70 -0.79
N ASP A 56 -3.48 -0.54 -1.91
CA ASP A 56 -4.01 -0.82 -3.24
C ASP A 56 -3.09 -1.86 -3.89
N LEU A 57 -3.67 -2.99 -4.28
CA LEU A 57 -2.93 -4.10 -4.88
C LEU A 57 -3.39 -4.35 -6.30
N THR A 58 -2.43 -4.43 -7.22
CA THR A 58 -2.67 -4.93 -8.56
C THR A 58 -2.44 -6.44 -8.52
N VAL A 59 -3.50 -7.21 -8.75
CA VAL A 59 -3.49 -8.67 -8.65
C VAL A 59 -3.69 -9.26 -10.02
N GLU A 60 -2.77 -10.14 -10.43
CA GLU A 60 -2.85 -10.90 -11.67
C GLU A 60 -3.16 -12.35 -11.32
N GLU A 61 -4.36 -12.80 -11.68
CA GLU A 61 -4.88 -14.09 -11.22
C GLU A 61 -4.64 -15.24 -12.20
N GLY A 62 -4.17 -14.93 -13.41
CA GLY A 62 -3.98 -15.93 -14.46
C GLY A 62 -5.30 -16.57 -14.90
N ASP A 63 -5.27 -17.86 -15.22
CA ASP A 63 -6.43 -18.61 -15.72
C ASP A 63 -7.19 -19.38 -14.63
N VAL A 64 -6.98 -19.03 -13.37
CA VAL A 64 -7.62 -19.71 -12.25
C VAL A 64 -9.10 -19.34 -12.20
N LEU A 65 -9.96 -20.36 -12.17
CA LEU A 65 -11.39 -20.18 -11.93
C LEU A 65 -11.62 -19.90 -10.45
N LEU A 66 -12.47 -18.93 -10.15
CA LEU A 66 -12.73 -18.53 -8.76
C LEU A 66 -13.47 -19.61 -7.97
N GLU A 67 -14.46 -20.24 -8.57
CA GLU A 67 -15.27 -21.29 -7.97
C GLU A 67 -15.85 -20.93 -6.59
N ASP A 68 -15.98 -19.63 -6.35
CA ASP A 68 -16.48 -19.08 -5.08
C ASP A 68 -15.65 -19.57 -3.86
N GLN A 69 -14.34 -19.79 -4.05
CA GLN A 69 -13.43 -20.24 -3.01
C GLN A 69 -12.43 -19.14 -2.64
N LEU A 70 -12.30 -18.86 -1.34
CA LEU A 70 -11.39 -17.84 -0.82
C LEU A 70 -9.93 -18.12 -1.24
N SER A 71 -9.52 -19.36 -1.30
CA SER A 71 -8.16 -19.75 -1.70
C SER A 71 -7.80 -19.36 -3.13
N ASN A 72 -8.80 -19.07 -3.97
CA ASN A 72 -8.60 -18.68 -5.37
C ASN A 72 -8.49 -17.16 -5.57
N VAL A 73 -8.53 -16.39 -4.50
CA VAL A 73 -8.40 -14.93 -4.55
C VAL A 73 -7.38 -14.44 -3.52
N VAL A 74 -6.88 -13.22 -3.73
CA VAL A 74 -6.08 -12.54 -2.70
C VAL A 74 -7.03 -12.09 -1.59
N ASP A 75 -6.80 -12.59 -0.38
CA ASP A 75 -7.63 -12.32 0.78
C ASP A 75 -7.23 -10.97 1.41
N TYR A 76 -8.11 -9.96 1.23
CA TYR A 76 -7.88 -8.65 1.86
C TYR A 76 -7.95 -8.72 3.39
N GLY A 77 -8.69 -9.68 3.95
CA GLY A 77 -8.69 -9.91 5.40
C GLY A 77 -7.31 -10.34 5.91
N ALA A 78 -6.61 -11.17 5.15
CA ALA A 78 -5.24 -11.57 5.46
C ALA A 78 -4.28 -10.37 5.36
N VAL A 79 -4.53 -9.43 4.45
CA VAL A 79 -3.75 -8.18 4.37
C VAL A 79 -3.92 -7.37 5.65
N VAL A 80 -5.14 -7.20 6.12
CA VAL A 80 -5.43 -6.47 7.38
C VAL A 80 -4.76 -7.16 8.56
N ASP A 81 -4.88 -8.48 8.66
CA ASP A 81 -4.25 -9.26 9.74
C ASP A 81 -2.73 -9.12 9.72
N GLY A 82 -2.12 -9.15 8.54
CA GLY A 82 -0.68 -8.96 8.38
C GLY A 82 -0.22 -7.58 8.81
N ILE A 83 -0.98 -6.54 8.52
CA ILE A 83 -0.70 -5.18 8.98
C ILE A 83 -0.73 -5.12 10.51
N LYS A 84 -1.75 -5.72 11.13
CA LYS A 84 -1.86 -5.78 12.59
C LYS A 84 -0.68 -6.50 13.22
N GLU A 85 -0.23 -7.60 12.62
CA GLU A 85 0.96 -8.33 13.10
C GLU A 85 2.23 -7.50 12.99
N ILE A 86 2.42 -6.76 11.91
CA ILE A 86 3.57 -5.86 11.74
C ILE A 86 3.57 -4.81 12.85
N LEU A 87 2.42 -4.21 13.14
CA LEU A 87 2.30 -3.22 14.20
C LEU A 87 2.50 -3.81 15.59
N ALA A 88 2.10 -5.05 15.81
CA ALA A 88 2.31 -5.75 17.08
C ALA A 88 3.77 -6.10 17.36
N GLY A 89 4.63 -6.03 16.35
CA GLY A 89 6.06 -6.36 16.47
C GLY A 89 6.93 -5.36 17.23
N GLY A 90 6.36 -4.24 17.70
CA GLY A 90 7.04 -3.23 18.47
C GLY A 90 7.06 -1.85 17.81
N HIS A 91 7.76 -0.93 18.48
CA HIS A 91 7.85 0.46 18.01
C HIS A 91 8.64 0.56 16.69
N LEU A 92 8.10 1.31 15.72
CA LEU A 92 8.79 1.68 14.50
C LEU A 92 9.09 3.18 14.50
N ASN A 93 10.30 3.57 14.13
CA ASN A 93 10.65 4.99 14.11
C ASN A 93 10.04 5.74 12.92
N LEU A 94 9.92 5.10 11.77
CA LEU A 94 9.53 5.76 10.53
C LEU A 94 8.28 5.14 9.92
N VAL A 95 7.37 6.00 9.43
CA VAL A 95 6.24 5.54 8.62
C VAL A 95 6.70 4.89 7.32
N GLU A 96 7.84 5.33 6.80
CA GLU A 96 8.48 4.72 5.62
C GLU A 96 8.82 3.25 5.85
N THR A 97 9.34 2.91 7.02
CA THR A 97 9.64 1.53 7.41
C THR A 97 8.36 0.69 7.46
N LEU A 98 7.31 1.24 8.04
CA LEU A 98 6.01 0.56 8.09
C LEU A 98 5.46 0.32 6.68
N ALA A 99 5.52 1.34 5.82
CA ALA A 99 5.04 1.24 4.44
C ALA A 99 5.80 0.16 3.66
N GLU A 100 7.14 0.11 3.80
CA GLU A 100 7.96 -0.91 3.13
C GLU A 100 7.63 -2.32 3.62
N ARG A 101 7.44 -2.50 4.92
CA ARG A 101 7.08 -3.81 5.49
C ARG A 101 5.71 -4.30 5.02
N ILE A 102 4.74 -3.39 4.93
CA ILE A 102 3.41 -3.73 4.41
C ILE A 102 3.50 -4.12 2.94
N ALA A 103 4.23 -3.34 2.13
CA ALA A 103 4.41 -3.63 0.71
C ALA A 103 5.10 -4.99 0.51
N GLU A 104 6.16 -5.26 1.25
CA GLU A 104 6.87 -6.53 1.20
C GLU A 104 5.97 -7.71 1.56
N PHE A 105 5.19 -7.56 2.62
CA PHE A 105 4.22 -8.57 3.03
C PHE A 105 3.21 -8.86 1.92
N CYS A 106 2.62 -7.82 1.32
CA CYS A 106 1.66 -7.98 0.23
C CYS A 106 2.29 -8.63 -1.01
N LEU A 107 3.52 -8.25 -1.36
CA LEU A 107 4.22 -8.79 -2.52
C LEU A 107 4.74 -10.21 -2.31
N SER A 108 4.68 -10.75 -1.10
CA SER A 108 5.01 -12.16 -0.84
C SER A 108 4.03 -13.11 -1.50
N ASP A 109 2.80 -12.65 -1.76
CA ASP A 109 1.85 -13.39 -2.58
C ASP A 109 2.18 -13.15 -4.06
N ARG A 110 2.44 -14.22 -4.79
CA ARG A 110 2.88 -14.16 -6.20
C ARG A 110 1.84 -13.54 -7.14
N ARG A 111 0.59 -13.56 -6.75
CA ARG A 111 -0.50 -12.95 -7.54
C ARG A 111 -0.46 -11.43 -7.47
N VAL A 112 0.14 -10.87 -6.42
CA VAL A 112 0.29 -9.43 -6.26
C VAL A 112 1.48 -8.93 -7.08
N ARG A 113 1.21 -8.09 -8.07
CA ARG A 113 2.22 -7.54 -8.98
C ARG A 113 2.71 -6.18 -8.55
N VAL A 114 1.82 -5.36 -8.02
CA VAL A 114 2.11 -4.00 -7.53
C VAL A 114 1.41 -3.81 -6.20
N ALA A 115 2.11 -3.22 -5.23
CA ALA A 115 1.53 -2.80 -3.96
C ALA A 115 1.76 -1.30 -3.78
N ARG A 116 0.67 -0.56 -3.59
CA ARG A 116 0.70 0.85 -3.20
C ARG A 116 0.24 0.95 -1.76
N VAL A 117 1.04 1.59 -0.93
CA VAL A 117 0.77 1.73 0.50
C VAL A 117 0.85 3.19 0.89
N ARG A 118 -0.22 3.69 1.49
CA ARG A 118 -0.31 5.05 2.01
C ARG A 118 -0.51 5.01 3.51
N ILE A 119 0.32 5.72 4.26
CA ILE A 119 0.23 5.78 5.72
C ILE A 119 0.18 7.24 6.14
N GLU A 120 -0.80 7.56 6.97
CA GLU A 120 -1.03 8.89 7.52
C GLU A 120 -1.03 8.83 9.04
N LYS A 121 -0.27 9.74 9.64
CA LYS A 121 -0.41 10.05 11.07
C LYS A 121 -1.48 11.13 11.21
N LEU A 122 -2.47 10.90 12.04
CA LEU A 122 -3.67 11.74 12.08
C LEU A 122 -3.59 12.90 13.07
N LYS A 123 -2.67 12.85 14.05
CA LYS A 123 -2.65 13.81 15.16
C LYS A 123 -1.28 14.39 15.50
N VAL A 124 -0.24 14.06 14.74
CA VAL A 124 1.13 14.44 15.10
C VAL A 124 1.42 15.92 14.81
N VAL A 125 0.75 16.51 13.83
CA VAL A 125 0.87 17.94 13.49
C VAL A 125 -0.50 18.58 13.63
N ALA A 126 -0.62 19.51 14.59
CA ALA A 126 -1.91 20.10 14.96
C ALA A 126 -2.61 20.85 13.80
N GLU A 127 -1.83 21.49 12.94
CA GLU A 127 -2.36 22.33 11.85
C GLU A 127 -2.69 21.51 10.59
N ALA A 128 -2.28 20.25 10.51
CA ALA A 128 -2.55 19.37 9.38
C ALA A 128 -3.60 18.32 9.75
N LYS A 129 -4.47 17.98 8.80
CA LYS A 129 -5.41 16.86 9.00
C LYS A 129 -4.68 15.55 9.13
N SER A 130 -3.61 15.39 8.36
CA SER A 130 -2.72 14.24 8.43
C SER A 130 -1.37 14.60 7.81
N VAL A 131 -0.36 13.81 8.13
CA VAL A 131 0.93 13.82 7.46
C VAL A 131 1.35 12.37 7.25
N GLY A 132 2.05 12.11 6.16
CA GLY A 132 2.43 10.72 5.91
C GLY A 132 3.21 10.53 4.63
N VAL A 133 3.24 9.27 4.18
CA VAL A 133 3.96 8.84 2.98
C VAL A 133 3.09 7.91 2.15
N GLU A 134 3.35 7.88 0.87
CA GLU A 134 2.80 6.88 -0.05
C GLU A 134 3.94 6.31 -0.87
N ILE A 135 3.98 5.00 -0.96
CA ILE A 135 4.97 4.30 -1.78
C ILE A 135 4.29 3.34 -2.74
N GLU A 136 4.96 3.03 -3.82
CA GLU A 136 4.54 1.99 -4.76
C GLU A 136 5.73 1.06 -5.00
N ARG A 137 5.50 -0.24 -4.91
CA ARG A 137 6.52 -1.26 -5.11
C ARG A 137 5.99 -2.34 -6.05
N GLU A 138 6.87 -2.80 -6.93
CA GLU A 138 6.55 -3.85 -7.89
C GLU A 138 7.15 -5.17 -7.44
N SER A 139 6.48 -6.24 -7.84
CA SER A 139 7.02 -7.58 -7.66
C SER A 139 8.31 -7.71 -8.49
N PRO A 140 9.40 -8.26 -7.92
CA PRO A 140 10.62 -8.51 -8.68
C PRO A 140 10.50 -9.64 -9.70
N ARG A 141 9.36 -10.30 -9.75
CA ARG A 141 9.11 -11.47 -10.61
C ARG A 141 8.38 -11.12 -11.89
#